data_080efa429848268e1eff2f58068cc6a2
#
_entry.id   080efa429848268e1eff2f58068cc6a2
#
_cell.length_a   1.000
_cell.length_b   1.000
_cell.length_c   1.000
_cell.angle_alpha   90.00
_cell.angle_beta   90.00
_cell.angle_gamma   90.00
#
_symmetry.space_group_name_H-M   'P 1'
#
loop_
_entity.id
_entity.type
_entity.pdbx_description
1 polymer ?
#
loop_
_entity_poly.entity_id
_entity_poly.type
_entity_poly.pdbx_seq_one_letter_code
_entity_poly.pdbx_strand_id
1 'polypeptide(L)'
;ASMGVNVIRLHAADAPIGEEPRSWSSCKEAPLLDYEKGNGREFHPEGLDRFDYFAAKLKERGIYLHIDLIVARDFVEGDGLDYPGNAGTCIKRFPMYNKRLIELQKEYAKKLLCHVNPYTGLALIDDPAVITVQINNEESAIKGTMETDYREDMQPYRDEVQKRFNDFLLMKYATRERLKEAWTFEGECALADNEDPVKGTVRGVDGNFYQPECEPKRDWNGEVSPARYADFMEFGITINRSF
;
A
#
# COMPACT_ATOMS: atom_id res chain seq x y z
N ALA A 1 -12.49 -7.58 27.66
CA ALA A 1 -12.30 -8.76 28.52
C ALA A 1 -13.65 -9.38 28.93
N SER A 2 -14.59 -8.64 29.47
CA SER A 2 -15.90 -9.19 29.97
C SER A 2 -16.74 -9.83 28.84
N MET A 3 -16.55 -9.44 27.58
CA MET A 3 -17.22 -10.02 26.39
C MET A 3 -16.40 -11.13 25.71
N GLY A 4 -15.32 -11.61 26.32
CA GLY A 4 -14.44 -12.62 25.74
C GLY A 4 -13.47 -12.10 24.67
N VAL A 5 -13.35 -10.78 24.49
CA VAL A 5 -12.37 -10.20 23.57
C VAL A 5 -10.96 -10.38 24.14
N ASN A 6 -10.08 -11.00 23.35
CA ASN A 6 -8.70 -11.30 23.74
C ASN A 6 -7.65 -10.68 22.79
N VAL A 7 -8.06 -10.14 21.65
CA VAL A 7 -7.22 -9.41 20.69
C VAL A 7 -7.95 -8.15 20.22
N ILE A 8 -7.23 -7.04 20.14
CA ILE A 8 -7.71 -5.80 19.51
C ILE A 8 -6.76 -5.44 18.38
N ARG A 9 -7.34 -5.14 17.22
CA ARG A 9 -6.64 -4.57 16.08
C ARG A 9 -6.65 -3.05 16.19
N LEU A 10 -5.45 -2.45 16.27
CA LEU A 10 -5.26 -1.00 16.24
C LEU A 10 -5.20 -0.56 14.78
N HIS A 11 -6.39 -0.39 14.20
CA HIS A 11 -6.60 -0.09 12.79
C HIS A 11 -6.59 1.41 12.54
N ALA A 12 -5.96 1.84 11.44
CA ALA A 12 -5.95 3.24 10.98
C ALA A 12 -5.39 4.25 12.02
N ALA A 13 -4.45 3.83 12.86
CA ALA A 13 -3.76 4.75 13.78
C ALA A 13 -2.98 5.85 13.01
N ASP A 14 -2.63 5.60 11.76
CA ASP A 14 -1.96 6.50 10.82
C ASP A 14 -2.90 7.47 10.08
N ALA A 15 -4.21 7.43 10.36
CA ALA A 15 -5.18 8.30 9.69
C ALA A 15 -4.98 9.77 10.08
N PRO A 16 -5.07 10.70 9.10
CA PRO A 16 -5.07 12.13 9.39
C PRO A 16 -6.36 12.59 10.06
N ILE A 17 -6.34 13.78 10.69
CA ILE A 17 -7.56 14.48 11.07
C ILE A 17 -8.26 14.93 9.79
N GLY A 18 -9.55 14.61 9.65
CA GLY A 18 -10.41 15.13 8.59
C GLY A 18 -11.56 15.91 9.17
N GLU A 19 -11.96 16.99 8.53
CA GLU A 19 -13.20 17.74 8.87
C GLU A 19 -14.46 16.87 8.71
N GLU A 20 -14.43 15.96 7.75
CA GLU A 20 -15.43 14.90 7.58
C GLU A 20 -14.86 13.55 8.07
N PRO A 21 -15.52 12.90 9.02
CA PRO A 21 -15.09 11.57 9.44
C PRO A 21 -15.24 10.62 8.24
N ARG A 22 -14.13 10.14 7.73
CA ARG A 22 -14.16 8.93 6.91
C ARG A 22 -14.84 7.87 7.77
N SER A 23 -15.89 7.26 7.28
CA SER A 23 -16.81 6.41 8.06
C SER A 23 -16.14 5.27 8.84
N TRP A 24 -14.85 5.04 8.61
CA TRP A 24 -14.05 3.94 9.18
C TRP A 24 -12.69 4.38 9.78
N SER A 25 -12.29 5.65 9.67
CA SER A 25 -10.93 6.10 10.09
C SER A 25 -10.90 7.50 10.67
N SER A 26 -11.83 7.87 11.54
CA SER A 26 -11.80 9.21 12.13
C SER A 26 -11.31 9.21 13.56
N CYS A 27 -10.07 9.64 13.74
CA CYS A 27 -9.67 10.26 15.01
C CYS A 27 -9.94 11.76 14.90
N LYS A 28 -10.98 12.26 15.61
CA LYS A 28 -11.37 13.67 15.49
C LYS A 28 -10.47 14.62 16.28
N GLU A 29 -9.68 14.14 17.24
CA GLU A 29 -9.11 15.02 18.24
C GLU A 29 -7.60 14.95 18.41
N ALA A 30 -6.94 13.88 18.07
CA ALA A 30 -5.48 13.76 18.11
C ALA A 30 -5.02 12.58 17.27
N PRO A 31 -4.62 12.80 16.01
CA PRO A 31 -4.08 11.74 15.18
C PRO A 31 -2.73 11.30 15.76
N LEU A 32 -2.31 10.09 15.41
CA LEU A 32 -0.97 9.63 15.80
C LEU A 32 0.12 10.45 15.10
N LEU A 33 -0.12 10.88 13.85
CA LEU A 33 0.83 11.67 13.07
C LEU A 33 0.48 13.17 13.12
N ASP A 34 1.51 13.99 13.30
CA ASP A 34 1.41 15.45 13.29
C ASP A 34 1.61 16.01 11.88
N TYR A 35 0.54 16.51 11.29
CA TYR A 35 0.56 17.15 9.96
C TYR A 35 0.69 18.68 10.03
N GLU A 36 0.62 19.30 11.22
CA GLU A 36 0.71 20.76 11.37
C GLU A 36 2.06 21.32 10.92
N LYS A 37 3.09 20.47 10.94
CA LYS A 37 4.44 20.83 10.45
C LYS A 37 4.59 20.71 8.93
N GLY A 38 3.51 20.45 8.21
CA GLY A 38 3.50 20.31 6.76
C GLY A 38 4.10 18.98 6.25
N ASN A 39 4.31 18.01 7.14
CA ASN A 39 4.72 16.64 6.80
C ASN A 39 4.06 15.65 7.76
N GLY A 40 4.00 14.38 7.38
CA GLY A 40 3.42 13.30 8.21
C GLY A 40 4.50 12.43 8.88
N ARG A 41 5.61 13.01 9.35
CA ARG A 41 6.77 12.26 9.83
C ARG A 41 6.91 12.22 11.35
N GLU A 42 6.36 13.20 12.05
CA GLU A 42 6.44 13.28 13.51
C GLU A 42 5.15 12.78 14.16
N PHE A 43 5.25 12.29 15.38
CA PHE A 43 4.08 11.95 16.17
C PHE A 43 3.50 13.17 16.85
N HIS A 44 2.18 13.26 16.86
CA HIS A 44 1.45 14.23 17.65
C HIS A 44 1.56 13.81 19.14
N PRO A 45 2.07 14.67 20.03
CA PRO A 45 2.35 14.27 21.41
C PRO A 45 1.14 13.67 22.14
N GLU A 46 -0.02 14.34 22.03
CA GLU A 46 -1.26 13.85 22.65
C GLU A 46 -1.79 12.58 21.98
N GLY A 47 -1.65 12.47 20.64
CA GLY A 47 -2.04 11.27 19.89
C GLY A 47 -1.21 10.06 20.30
N LEU A 48 0.09 10.24 20.44
CA LEU A 48 1.00 9.19 20.90
C LEU A 48 0.72 8.78 22.36
N ASP A 49 0.51 9.75 23.28
CA ASP A 49 0.18 9.47 24.66
C ASP A 49 -1.13 8.66 24.78
N ARG A 50 -2.15 9.03 24.03
CA ARG A 50 -3.44 8.26 23.97
C ARG A 50 -3.24 6.85 23.44
N PHE A 51 -2.43 6.69 22.39
CA PHE A 51 -2.10 5.38 21.82
C PHE A 51 -1.38 4.51 22.86
N ASP A 52 -0.36 5.05 23.52
CA ASP A 52 0.43 4.36 24.54
C ASP A 52 -0.42 3.94 25.73
N TYR A 53 -1.22 4.87 26.24
CA TYR A 53 -2.13 4.60 27.35
C TYR A 53 -3.14 3.49 26.99
N PHE A 54 -3.72 3.56 25.80
CA PHE A 54 -4.68 2.56 25.34
C PHE A 54 -4.06 1.18 25.21
N ALA A 55 -2.88 1.08 24.59
CA ALA A 55 -2.11 -0.16 24.47
C ALA A 55 -1.78 -0.76 25.83
N ALA A 56 -1.31 0.06 26.79
CA ALA A 56 -1.01 -0.36 28.15
C ALA A 56 -2.26 -0.90 28.87
N LYS A 57 -3.40 -0.20 28.74
CA LYS A 57 -4.66 -0.63 29.35
C LYS A 57 -5.25 -1.90 28.77
N LEU A 58 -5.03 -2.18 27.51
CA LEU A 58 -5.39 -3.46 26.89
C LEU A 58 -4.52 -4.59 27.45
N LYS A 59 -3.20 -4.37 27.51
CA LYS A 59 -2.24 -5.33 28.06
C LYS A 59 -2.55 -5.68 29.52
N GLU A 60 -2.82 -4.69 30.38
CA GLU A 60 -3.22 -4.89 31.77
C GLU A 60 -4.44 -5.82 31.92
N ARG A 61 -5.30 -5.88 30.92
CA ARG A 61 -6.49 -6.72 30.86
C ARG A 61 -6.29 -8.06 30.16
N GLY A 62 -5.05 -8.40 29.80
CA GLY A 62 -4.72 -9.63 29.07
C GLY A 62 -5.23 -9.62 27.63
N ILE A 63 -5.40 -8.45 27.01
CA ILE A 63 -5.82 -8.32 25.61
C ILE A 63 -4.59 -8.05 24.78
N TYR A 64 -4.37 -8.88 23.77
CA TYR A 64 -3.28 -8.78 22.81
C TYR A 64 -3.55 -7.70 21.74
N LEU A 65 -2.47 -7.23 21.12
CA LEU A 65 -2.48 -6.16 20.13
C LEU A 65 -2.11 -6.70 18.75
N HIS A 66 -2.89 -6.32 17.76
CA HIS A 66 -2.56 -6.40 16.35
C HIS A 66 -2.34 -4.96 15.85
N ILE A 67 -1.14 -4.65 15.39
CA ILE A 67 -0.76 -3.30 14.95
C ILE A 67 -0.79 -3.23 13.43
N ASP A 68 -1.52 -2.27 12.87
CA ASP A 68 -1.46 -1.93 11.45
C ASP A 68 -0.53 -0.74 11.24
N LEU A 69 0.37 -0.84 10.26
CA LEU A 69 1.33 0.22 9.96
C LEU A 69 0.84 1.17 8.87
N ILE A 70 0.34 0.65 7.73
CA ILE A 70 -0.25 1.49 6.68
C ILE A 70 -1.71 1.12 6.49
N VAL A 71 -2.59 2.07 6.76
CA VAL A 71 -4.03 1.94 6.50
C VAL A 71 -4.58 3.17 5.80
N ALA A 72 -4.36 4.35 6.36
CA ALA A 72 -5.02 5.59 5.95
C ALA A 72 -4.10 6.80 5.95
N ARG A 73 -2.79 6.60 6.07
CA ARG A 73 -1.79 7.67 6.10
C ARG A 73 -1.87 8.53 4.84
N ASP A 74 -1.88 9.85 5.02
CA ASP A 74 -1.65 10.80 3.95
C ASP A 74 -0.15 11.07 3.83
N PHE A 75 0.30 11.24 2.58
CA PHE A 75 1.62 11.71 2.24
C PHE A 75 1.48 13.10 1.62
N VAL A 76 2.18 14.08 2.18
CA VAL A 76 2.05 15.48 1.83
C VAL A 76 3.34 16.02 1.21
N GLU A 77 3.29 17.22 0.63
CA GLU A 77 4.45 17.82 -0.04
C GLU A 77 5.70 17.89 0.85
N GLY A 78 5.55 18.23 2.12
CA GLY A 78 6.66 18.28 3.07
C GLY A 78 7.29 16.94 3.43
N ASP A 79 6.72 15.83 2.97
CA ASP A 79 7.34 14.50 3.08
C ASP A 79 8.47 14.29 2.06
N GLY A 80 8.70 15.27 1.16
CA GLY A 80 9.77 15.23 0.17
C GLY A 80 9.51 14.19 -0.92
N LEU A 81 8.29 14.17 -1.44
CA LEU A 81 7.93 13.35 -2.60
C LEU A 81 8.45 14.01 -3.88
N ASP A 82 8.92 13.18 -4.81
CA ASP A 82 9.35 13.64 -6.14
C ASP A 82 8.18 14.23 -6.95
N TYR A 83 6.96 13.88 -6.59
CA TYR A 83 5.75 14.32 -7.24
C TYR A 83 4.90 15.14 -6.27
N PRO A 84 4.69 16.44 -6.57
CA PRO A 84 3.85 17.28 -5.74
C PRO A 84 2.40 16.85 -5.84
N GLY A 85 1.72 16.83 -4.72
CA GLY A 85 0.30 16.56 -4.65
C GLY A 85 -0.08 15.89 -3.34
N ASN A 86 -1.25 16.23 -2.83
CA ASN A 86 -1.85 15.51 -1.73
C ASN A 86 -2.46 14.22 -2.29
N ALA A 87 -1.74 13.14 -2.15
CA ALA A 87 -2.11 11.87 -2.76
C ALA A 87 -3.20 11.13 -1.97
N GLY A 88 -3.51 11.59 -0.77
CA GLY A 88 -4.54 10.98 0.06
C GLY A 88 -4.31 9.49 0.32
N THR A 89 -5.34 8.82 0.80
CA THR A 89 -5.28 7.38 1.09
C THR A 89 -5.11 6.48 -0.12
N CYS A 90 -5.32 7.02 -1.32
CA CYS A 90 -5.18 6.26 -2.58
C CYS A 90 -3.73 5.85 -2.85
N ILE A 91 -2.78 6.56 -2.25
CA ILE A 91 -1.35 6.31 -2.47
C ILE A 91 -0.82 5.10 -1.69
N LYS A 92 -1.58 4.49 -0.80
CA LYS A 92 -1.07 3.44 0.10
C LYS A 92 -0.52 2.19 -0.59
N ARG A 93 -0.77 1.98 -1.88
CA ARG A 93 -0.14 0.91 -2.67
C ARG A 93 1.23 1.30 -3.23
N PHE A 94 1.45 2.58 -3.52
CA PHE A 94 2.68 3.07 -4.12
C PHE A 94 3.93 2.98 -3.21
N PRO A 95 3.81 2.91 -1.87
CA PRO A 95 4.95 2.52 -1.03
C PRO A 95 5.62 1.21 -1.41
N MET A 96 4.95 0.34 -2.16
CA MET A 96 5.56 -0.88 -2.68
C MET A 96 6.46 -0.63 -3.89
N TYR A 97 6.34 0.51 -4.56
CA TYR A 97 7.03 0.83 -5.79
C TYR A 97 7.97 2.04 -5.65
N ASN A 98 7.48 3.11 -5.04
CA ASN A 98 8.21 4.37 -4.97
C ASN A 98 9.23 4.36 -3.82
N LYS A 99 10.50 4.62 -4.16
CA LYS A 99 11.61 4.56 -3.19
C LYS A 99 11.39 5.50 -2.01
N ARG A 100 10.94 6.74 -2.26
CA ARG A 100 10.72 7.72 -1.20
C ARG A 100 9.59 7.29 -0.26
N LEU A 101 8.50 6.77 -0.80
CA LEU A 101 7.39 6.26 0.00
C LEU A 101 7.81 5.03 0.83
N ILE A 102 8.66 4.16 0.28
CA ILE A 102 9.25 3.03 1.03
C ILE A 102 10.09 3.55 2.21
N GLU A 103 10.91 4.58 2.01
CA GLU A 103 11.72 5.19 3.07
C GLU A 103 10.84 5.79 4.18
N LEU A 104 9.80 6.56 3.80
CA LEU A 104 8.86 7.14 4.75
C LEU A 104 8.11 6.09 5.57
N GLN A 105 7.73 4.99 4.93
CA GLN A 105 7.08 3.88 5.62
C GLN A 105 8.01 3.18 6.60
N LYS A 106 9.25 2.93 6.21
CA LYS A 106 10.27 2.36 7.10
C LYS A 106 10.59 3.29 8.28
N GLU A 107 10.63 4.59 8.04
CA GLU A 107 10.81 5.60 9.10
C GLU A 107 9.66 5.54 10.12
N TYR A 108 8.41 5.55 9.63
CA TYR A 108 7.22 5.45 10.47
C TYR A 108 7.19 4.15 11.28
N ALA A 109 7.40 3.01 10.60
CA ALA A 109 7.41 1.71 11.24
C ALA A 109 8.47 1.63 12.35
N LYS A 110 9.69 2.11 12.08
CA LYS A 110 10.77 2.16 13.06
C LYS A 110 10.42 3.06 14.24
N LYS A 111 9.93 4.27 13.99
CA LYS A 111 9.53 5.21 15.04
C LYS A 111 8.44 4.62 15.94
N LEU A 112 7.42 4.00 15.36
CA LEU A 112 6.31 3.44 16.13
C LEU A 112 6.71 2.19 16.90
N LEU A 113 7.36 1.24 16.23
CA LEU A 113 7.67 -0.06 16.83
C LEU A 113 8.79 0.02 17.89
N CYS A 114 9.75 0.95 17.71
CA CYS A 114 10.86 1.15 18.65
C CYS A 114 10.59 2.24 19.70
N HIS A 115 9.44 2.92 19.65
CA HIS A 115 9.04 3.85 20.68
C HIS A 115 8.80 3.11 22.02
N VAL A 116 9.41 3.60 23.09
CA VAL A 116 9.20 3.03 24.43
C VAL A 116 7.95 3.65 25.03
N ASN A 117 6.92 2.85 25.19
CA ASN A 117 5.67 3.24 25.83
C ASN A 117 5.92 3.57 27.30
N PRO A 118 5.65 4.82 27.74
CA PRO A 118 5.95 5.24 29.12
C PRO A 118 5.12 4.52 30.18
N TYR A 119 3.99 3.93 29.83
CA TYR A 119 3.11 3.20 30.76
C TYR A 119 3.52 1.74 30.97
N THR A 120 4.20 1.13 30.00
CA THR A 120 4.65 -0.27 30.07
C THR A 120 6.15 -0.41 30.27
N GLY A 121 6.93 0.62 29.92
CA GLY A 121 8.39 0.59 29.90
C GLY A 121 8.97 -0.27 28.76
N LEU A 122 8.16 -0.71 27.80
CA LEU A 122 8.58 -1.55 26.69
C LEU A 122 8.32 -0.84 25.35
N ALA A 123 9.17 -1.10 24.35
CA ALA A 123 8.86 -0.78 22.97
C ALA A 123 7.86 -1.81 22.43
N LEU A 124 7.04 -1.42 21.42
CA LEU A 124 6.06 -2.35 20.83
C LEU A 124 6.72 -3.60 20.25
N ILE A 125 7.93 -3.46 19.69
CA ILE A 125 8.68 -4.59 19.14
C ILE A 125 9.12 -5.61 20.20
N ASP A 126 9.27 -5.16 21.44
CA ASP A 126 9.70 -5.99 22.58
C ASP A 126 8.51 -6.38 23.49
N ASP A 127 7.31 -5.87 23.20
CA ASP A 127 6.14 -6.09 24.04
C ASP A 127 5.44 -7.41 23.67
N PRO A 128 5.40 -8.41 24.58
CA PRO A 128 4.76 -9.69 24.31
C PRO A 128 3.25 -9.61 24.12
N ALA A 129 2.62 -8.47 24.39
CA ALA A 129 1.23 -8.23 24.06
C ALA A 129 1.02 -8.00 22.56
N VAL A 130 2.05 -7.60 21.81
CA VAL A 130 1.99 -7.43 20.36
C VAL A 130 2.19 -8.79 19.69
N ILE A 131 1.12 -9.35 19.14
CA ILE A 131 1.15 -10.67 18.50
C ILE A 131 1.26 -10.63 16.99
N THR A 132 0.90 -9.49 16.38
CA THR A 132 0.91 -9.31 14.92
C THR A 132 1.21 -7.86 14.57
N VAL A 133 2.05 -7.67 13.56
CA VAL A 133 2.24 -6.39 12.88
C VAL A 133 1.88 -6.58 11.41
N GLN A 134 0.88 -5.86 10.94
CA GLN A 134 0.48 -5.83 9.54
C GLN A 134 1.16 -4.66 8.84
N ILE A 135 1.95 -4.95 7.81
CA ILE A 135 2.75 -3.93 7.12
C ILE A 135 1.86 -2.98 6.32
N ASN A 136 0.90 -3.53 5.57
CA ASN A 136 -0.02 -2.76 4.73
C ASN A 136 -1.41 -3.40 4.73
N ASN A 137 -2.44 -2.60 4.96
CA ASN A 137 -3.81 -3.09 5.02
C ASN A 137 -4.46 -3.10 3.63
N GLU A 138 -4.99 -4.27 3.23
CA GLU A 138 -5.84 -4.45 2.04
C GLU A 138 -5.22 -3.97 0.72
N GLU A 139 -3.90 -3.90 0.61
CA GLU A 139 -3.21 -3.50 -0.60
C GLU A 139 -2.22 -4.58 -1.06
N SER A 140 -2.06 -4.65 -2.37
CA SER A 140 -1.04 -5.45 -3.01
C SER A 140 -0.57 -4.78 -4.29
N ALA A 141 0.61 -5.17 -4.77
CA ALA A 141 1.15 -4.67 -6.03
C ALA A 141 0.29 -5.01 -7.26
N ILE A 142 -0.64 -5.94 -7.13
CA ILE A 142 -1.51 -6.42 -8.20
C ILE A 142 -3.00 -6.11 -7.97
N LYS A 143 -3.33 -5.39 -6.90
CA LYS A 143 -4.70 -4.93 -6.70
C LYS A 143 -5.06 -3.96 -7.81
N GLY A 144 -6.16 -4.22 -8.46
CA GLY A 144 -6.66 -3.41 -9.58
C GLY A 144 -6.78 -1.93 -9.21
N THR A 145 -6.65 -1.10 -10.21
CA THR A 145 -6.71 0.34 -10.07
C THR A 145 -8.06 0.78 -9.52
N MET A 146 -8.05 1.52 -8.42
CA MET A 146 -9.24 2.22 -7.97
C MET A 146 -9.46 3.47 -8.84
N GLU A 147 -10.68 3.96 -8.93
CA GLU A 147 -11.06 5.16 -9.70
C GLU A 147 -10.13 6.35 -9.43
N THR A 148 -9.63 6.44 -8.20
CA THR A 148 -8.67 7.43 -7.73
C THR A 148 -7.27 7.31 -8.35
N ASP A 149 -6.89 6.14 -8.88
CA ASP A 149 -5.59 5.95 -9.52
C ASP A 149 -5.53 6.58 -10.92
N TYR A 150 -6.67 6.95 -11.46
CA TYR A 150 -6.77 7.67 -12.74
C TYR A 150 -6.69 9.18 -12.60
N ARG A 151 -6.53 9.70 -11.40
CA ARG A 151 -6.30 11.13 -11.20
C ARG A 151 -4.98 11.55 -11.86
N GLU A 152 -4.96 12.76 -12.40
CA GLU A 152 -3.77 13.28 -13.09
C GLU A 152 -2.54 13.36 -12.18
N ASP A 153 -2.74 13.71 -10.91
CA ASP A 153 -1.67 13.79 -9.91
C ASP A 153 -1.06 12.42 -9.56
N MET A 154 -1.73 11.31 -9.91
CA MET A 154 -1.20 9.95 -9.75
C MET A 154 -0.41 9.44 -10.96
N GLN A 155 -0.42 10.17 -12.09
CA GLN A 155 0.26 9.73 -13.31
C GLN A 155 1.73 9.34 -13.10
N PRO A 156 2.54 10.13 -12.37
CA PRO A 156 3.94 9.76 -12.16
C PRO A 156 4.14 8.41 -11.45
N TYR A 157 3.27 8.07 -10.51
CA TYR A 157 3.34 6.77 -9.84
C TYR A 157 2.93 5.61 -10.77
N ARG A 158 1.91 5.83 -11.62
CA ARG A 158 1.51 4.85 -12.63
C ARG A 158 2.62 4.61 -13.65
N ASP A 159 3.29 5.66 -14.09
CA ASP A 159 4.42 5.58 -15.01
C ASP A 159 5.58 4.77 -14.39
N GLU A 160 5.83 4.93 -13.09
CA GLU A 160 6.84 4.15 -12.39
C GLU A 160 6.48 2.66 -12.35
N VAL A 161 5.21 2.33 -12.03
CA VAL A 161 4.73 0.94 -12.03
C VAL A 161 4.80 0.34 -13.44
N GLN A 162 4.36 1.08 -14.45
CA GLN A 162 4.43 0.65 -15.85
C GLN A 162 5.87 0.40 -16.29
N LYS A 163 6.78 1.31 -15.95
CA LYS A 163 8.21 1.13 -16.24
C LYS A 163 8.74 -0.15 -15.61
N ARG A 164 8.49 -0.40 -14.34
CA ARG A 164 8.94 -1.61 -13.63
C ARG A 164 8.37 -2.88 -14.22
N PHE A 165 7.11 -2.86 -14.66
CA PHE A 165 6.51 -4.01 -15.34
C PHE A 165 7.20 -4.29 -16.68
N ASN A 166 7.49 -3.26 -17.47
CA ASN A 166 8.23 -3.43 -18.72
C ASN A 166 9.67 -3.93 -18.50
N ASP A 167 10.36 -3.43 -17.47
CA ASP A 167 11.69 -3.91 -17.08
C ASP A 167 11.63 -5.41 -16.68
N PHE A 168 10.60 -5.82 -15.94
CA PHE A 168 10.34 -7.23 -15.59
C PHE A 168 10.15 -8.10 -16.84
N LEU A 169 9.33 -7.65 -17.80
CA LEU A 169 9.10 -8.38 -19.04
C LEU A 169 10.37 -8.52 -19.87
N LEU A 170 11.18 -7.47 -19.95
CA LEU A 170 12.48 -7.52 -20.63
C LEU A 170 13.45 -8.49 -19.95
N MET A 171 13.48 -8.51 -18.62
CA MET A 171 14.30 -9.45 -17.87
C MET A 171 13.87 -10.90 -18.14
N LYS A 172 12.56 -11.14 -18.26
CA LYS A 172 12.00 -12.49 -18.48
C LYS A 172 12.13 -12.97 -19.93
N TYR A 173 11.85 -12.12 -20.90
CA TYR A 173 11.72 -12.52 -22.32
C TYR A 173 12.84 -11.99 -23.20
N ALA A 174 13.58 -10.99 -22.77
CA ALA A 174 14.68 -10.32 -23.46
C ALA A 174 14.26 -9.54 -24.72
N THR A 175 13.29 -9.98 -25.50
CA THR A 175 12.83 -9.32 -26.74
C THR A 175 11.33 -9.26 -26.85
N ARG A 176 10.82 -8.31 -27.65
CA ARG A 176 9.39 -8.17 -27.97
C ARG A 176 8.85 -9.43 -28.68
N GLU A 177 9.64 -10.04 -29.56
CA GLU A 177 9.25 -11.22 -30.32
C GLU A 177 9.00 -12.41 -29.41
N ARG A 178 9.90 -12.67 -28.44
CA ARG A 178 9.71 -13.73 -27.45
C ARG A 178 8.52 -13.48 -26.54
N LEU A 179 8.30 -12.23 -26.15
CA LEU A 179 7.11 -11.86 -25.40
C LEU A 179 5.84 -12.11 -26.22
N LYS A 180 5.83 -11.71 -27.50
CA LYS A 180 4.72 -11.95 -28.42
C LYS A 180 4.42 -13.45 -28.56
N GLU A 181 5.44 -14.27 -28.74
CA GLU A 181 5.30 -15.73 -28.81
C GLU A 181 4.69 -16.29 -27.51
N ALA A 182 5.19 -15.88 -26.35
CA ALA A 182 4.72 -16.34 -25.04
C ALA A 182 3.27 -15.92 -24.74
N TRP A 183 2.84 -14.75 -25.24
CA TRP A 183 1.50 -14.22 -25.04
C TRP A 183 0.52 -14.57 -26.19
N THR A 184 0.92 -15.43 -27.09
CA THR A 184 0.03 -15.96 -28.13
C THR A 184 -0.58 -17.27 -27.64
N PHE A 185 -1.92 -17.33 -27.63
CA PHE A 185 -2.69 -18.49 -27.23
C PHE A 185 -3.79 -18.75 -28.25
N GLU A 186 -3.92 -19.98 -28.73
CA GLU A 186 -4.90 -20.37 -29.74
C GLU A 186 -4.93 -19.49 -31.03
N GLY A 187 -3.78 -18.92 -31.39
CA GLY A 187 -3.61 -18.05 -32.53
C GLY A 187 -3.87 -16.56 -32.27
N GLU A 188 -4.37 -16.22 -31.11
CA GLU A 188 -4.59 -14.83 -30.67
C GLU A 188 -3.42 -14.33 -29.84
N CYS A 189 -2.95 -13.12 -30.11
CA CYS A 189 -1.84 -12.49 -29.41
C CYS A 189 -2.35 -11.41 -28.44
N ALA A 190 -2.02 -11.54 -27.18
CA ALA A 190 -2.37 -10.56 -26.17
C ALA A 190 -1.45 -9.33 -26.09
N LEU A 191 -0.39 -9.28 -26.89
CA LEU A 191 0.47 -8.10 -27.04
C LEU A 191 -0.06 -7.26 -28.20
N ALA A 192 -0.53 -6.04 -27.92
CA ALA A 192 -1.01 -5.13 -28.93
C ALA A 192 0.12 -4.63 -29.84
N ASP A 193 -0.20 -4.21 -31.07
CA ASP A 193 0.81 -3.78 -32.07
C ASP A 193 1.61 -2.55 -31.60
N ASN A 194 1.00 -1.67 -30.82
CA ASN A 194 1.64 -0.47 -30.23
C ASN A 194 2.35 -0.73 -28.91
N GLU A 195 2.31 -1.97 -28.39
CA GLU A 195 3.00 -2.35 -27.16
C GLU A 195 4.39 -2.90 -27.46
N ASP A 196 5.37 -2.37 -26.73
CA ASP A 196 6.77 -2.73 -26.84
C ASP A 196 7.45 -2.58 -25.48
N PRO A 197 7.96 -3.65 -24.87
CA PRO A 197 8.60 -3.56 -23.57
C PRO A 197 9.89 -2.73 -23.58
N VAL A 198 10.59 -2.65 -24.72
CA VAL A 198 11.79 -1.80 -24.86
C VAL A 198 11.42 -0.32 -24.82
N LYS A 199 10.24 0.03 -25.33
CA LYS A 199 9.71 1.40 -25.29
C LYS A 199 8.95 1.72 -23.99
N GLY A 200 8.77 0.73 -23.11
CA GLY A 200 8.03 0.91 -21.86
C GLY A 200 6.50 1.05 -22.07
N THR A 201 5.96 0.57 -23.19
CA THR A 201 4.55 0.81 -23.55
C THR A 201 3.62 -0.36 -23.24
N VAL A 202 4.15 -1.49 -22.77
CA VAL A 202 3.31 -2.62 -22.36
C VAL A 202 2.61 -2.28 -21.05
N ARG A 203 1.28 -2.33 -21.07
CA ARG A 203 0.46 -2.03 -19.88
C ARG A 203 0.22 -3.28 -19.05
N GLY A 204 0.01 -3.08 -17.74
CA GLY A 204 -0.47 -4.11 -16.84
C GLY A 204 -1.86 -4.61 -17.26
N VAL A 205 -2.39 -5.58 -16.55
CA VAL A 205 -3.78 -6.02 -16.76
C VAL A 205 -4.71 -4.97 -16.15
N ASP A 206 -5.56 -4.38 -17.01
CA ASP A 206 -6.63 -3.50 -16.55
C ASP A 206 -7.73 -4.37 -15.93
N GLY A 207 -7.86 -4.32 -14.64
CA GLY A 207 -8.92 -5.03 -13.96
C GLY A 207 -8.99 -4.61 -12.51
N ASN A 208 -10.13 -4.16 -12.10
CA ASN A 208 -10.43 -4.01 -10.70
C ASN A 208 -10.83 -5.39 -10.17
N PHE A 209 -9.85 -6.13 -9.64
CA PHE A 209 -10.04 -7.48 -9.11
C PHE A 209 -11.13 -7.60 -8.03
N TYR A 210 -11.59 -6.47 -7.50
CA TYR A 210 -12.54 -6.41 -6.38
C TYR A 210 -13.93 -5.89 -6.76
N GLN A 211 -14.14 -5.41 -7.98
CA GLN A 211 -15.48 -5.04 -8.39
C GLN A 211 -16.13 -6.23 -9.10
N PRO A 212 -17.26 -6.74 -8.60
CA PRO A 212 -18.02 -7.82 -9.24
C PRO A 212 -18.45 -7.49 -10.68
N GLU A 213 -18.54 -6.20 -10.96
CA GLU A 213 -18.94 -5.63 -12.26
C GLU A 213 -17.74 -5.51 -13.23
N CYS A 214 -16.52 -5.46 -12.73
CA CYS A 214 -15.33 -5.60 -13.56
C CYS A 214 -15.09 -7.08 -13.75
N GLU A 215 -15.62 -7.59 -14.82
CA GLU A 215 -15.33 -8.97 -15.19
C GLU A 215 -13.81 -9.18 -15.22
N PRO A 216 -13.25 -10.11 -14.41
CA PRO A 216 -11.82 -10.39 -14.39
C PRO A 216 -11.29 -10.93 -15.71
N LYS A 217 -12.10 -10.83 -16.74
CA LYS A 217 -11.94 -11.44 -18.05
C LYS A 217 -11.31 -10.53 -19.07
N ARG A 218 -11.04 -9.28 -18.72
CA ARG A 218 -10.56 -8.36 -19.73
C ARG A 218 -9.18 -7.86 -19.39
N ASP A 219 -8.19 -8.42 -20.06
CA ASP A 219 -7.09 -7.56 -20.43
C ASP A 219 -7.67 -6.44 -21.32
N TRP A 220 -6.94 -5.36 -21.54
CA TRP A 220 -7.44 -4.26 -22.34
C TRP A 220 -7.81 -4.64 -23.80
N ASN A 221 -7.59 -5.86 -24.25
CA ASN A 221 -8.08 -6.41 -25.51
C ASN A 221 -9.48 -7.02 -25.36
N GLY A 222 -10.02 -7.07 -24.14
CA GLY A 222 -11.32 -7.64 -23.87
C GLY A 222 -11.35 -9.16 -23.68
N GLU A 223 -10.18 -9.80 -23.73
CA GLU A 223 -10.01 -11.24 -23.58
C GLU A 223 -8.91 -11.54 -22.54
N VAL A 224 -9.06 -12.62 -21.80
CA VAL A 224 -8.05 -13.06 -20.86
C VAL A 224 -6.95 -13.79 -21.61
N SER A 225 -5.75 -13.22 -21.64
CA SER A 225 -4.56 -13.99 -21.97
C SER A 225 -4.01 -14.64 -20.70
N PRO A 226 -4.02 -15.98 -20.59
CA PRO A 226 -3.50 -16.66 -19.40
C PRO A 226 -2.03 -16.30 -19.14
N ALA A 227 -1.21 -16.17 -20.17
CA ALA A 227 0.20 -15.87 -20.05
C ALA A 227 0.45 -14.42 -19.60
N ARG A 228 -0.27 -13.44 -20.18
CA ARG A 228 -0.16 -12.04 -19.77
C ARG A 228 -0.61 -11.83 -18.33
N TYR A 229 -1.71 -12.45 -17.95
CA TYR A 229 -2.21 -12.42 -16.59
C TYR A 229 -1.21 -13.04 -15.61
N ALA A 230 -0.65 -14.21 -15.96
CA ALA A 230 0.34 -14.89 -15.13
C ALA A 230 1.61 -14.03 -14.92
N ASP A 231 2.07 -13.34 -15.96
CA ASP A 231 3.21 -12.43 -15.87
C ASP A 231 2.93 -11.24 -14.98
N PHE A 232 1.72 -10.67 -15.08
CA PHE A 232 1.33 -9.56 -14.21
C PHE A 232 1.25 -10.00 -12.74
N MET A 233 0.71 -11.18 -12.48
CA MET A 233 0.68 -11.78 -11.13
C MET A 233 2.08 -12.06 -10.60
N GLU A 234 2.97 -12.62 -11.42
CA GLU A 234 4.37 -12.88 -11.06
C GLU A 234 5.12 -11.58 -10.76
N PHE A 235 4.92 -10.55 -11.56
CA PHE A 235 5.44 -9.22 -11.30
C PHE A 235 4.99 -8.70 -9.94
N GLY A 236 3.70 -8.76 -9.63
CA GLY A 236 3.15 -8.34 -8.35
C GLY A 236 3.74 -9.10 -7.15
N ILE A 237 3.91 -10.43 -7.29
CA ILE A 237 4.56 -11.26 -6.26
C ILE A 237 6.02 -10.83 -6.07
N THR A 238 6.73 -10.55 -7.14
CA THR A 238 8.15 -10.10 -7.10
C THR A 238 8.28 -8.78 -6.37
N ILE A 239 7.40 -7.82 -6.64
CA ILE A 239 7.35 -6.53 -5.95
C ILE A 239 7.03 -6.73 -4.46
N ASN A 240 6.01 -7.51 -4.12
CA ASN A 240 5.64 -7.76 -2.73
C ASN A 240 6.77 -8.43 -1.91
N ARG A 241 7.62 -9.23 -2.55
CA ARG A 241 8.79 -9.85 -1.89
C ARG A 241 9.96 -8.88 -1.69
N SER A 242 10.03 -7.82 -2.47
CA SER A 242 11.09 -6.80 -2.38
C SER A 242 10.76 -5.66 -1.41
N PHE A 243 9.50 -5.54 -1.02
CA PHE A 243 9.02 -4.57 -0.04
C PHE A 243 9.25 -5.05 1.39
#